data_e274763389dc704fa5ce0918f4fe72e3
#
_entry.id   e274763389dc704fa5ce0918f4fe72e3
#
_cell.length_a   1.000
_cell.length_b   1.000
_cell.length_c   1.000
_cell.angle_alpha   90.00
_cell.angle_beta   90.00
_cell.angle_gamma   90.00
#
_symmetry.space_group_name_H-M   'P 1'
#
loop_
_entity.id
_entity.type
_entity.pdbx_description
1 polymer ?
#
loop_
_entity_poly.entity_id
_entity_poly.type
_entity_poly.pdbx_seq_one_letter_code
_entity_poly.pdbx_strand_id
1 'polypeptide(L)'
;MPQSRREAIYKVIMRHDVAVIEDDPYWLLAGDAAPPIAALGLSSTSGPPVFYVSTLSKCLAPGLRTAYLVVPPSEPIEPILDALRSLSLMPAQTMVSSVTHWIQEGAAQEWMRQIRQDAGQRQKIAASILPGKPIAHPYGLHLWLELSPKLDQYRLIQTAQEQGLGVTSSDVFCPYESSPGAIRIALGGAPDHARLQVALEKLADILLSADKPQRIAAIV
;
A
#
# COMPACT_ATOMS: atom_id res chain seq x y z
N MET A 1 3.93 -9.03 5.20
CA MET A 1 4.01 -10.51 4.97
C MET A 1 5.10 -11.06 5.87
N PRO A 2 4.87 -12.10 6.68
CA PRO A 2 5.89 -12.71 7.54
C PRO A 2 6.92 -13.48 6.74
N GLN A 3 8.12 -13.67 7.31
CA GLN A 3 9.26 -14.35 6.68
C GLN A 3 8.89 -15.77 6.19
N SER A 4 8.22 -16.55 7.03
CA SER A 4 7.80 -17.91 6.69
C SER A 4 6.93 -17.98 5.43
N ARG A 5 6.08 -16.98 5.20
CA ARG A 5 5.26 -16.89 3.99
C ARG A 5 6.09 -16.51 2.75
N ARG A 6 7.08 -15.62 2.91
CA ARG A 6 8.02 -15.27 1.84
C ARG A 6 8.82 -16.51 1.39
N GLU A 7 9.33 -17.28 2.34
CA GLU A 7 10.04 -18.53 2.07
C GLU A 7 9.16 -19.59 1.40
N ALA A 8 7.89 -19.70 1.83
CA ALA A 8 6.95 -20.62 1.18
C ALA A 8 6.66 -20.23 -0.26
N ILE A 9 6.50 -18.93 -0.54
CA ILE A 9 6.34 -18.41 -1.91
C ILE A 9 7.60 -18.67 -2.73
N TYR A 10 8.79 -18.40 -2.18
CA TYR A 10 10.05 -18.66 -2.86
C TYR A 10 10.21 -20.13 -3.25
N LYS A 11 9.84 -21.08 -2.38
CA LYS A 11 9.83 -22.52 -2.71
C LYS A 11 8.89 -22.85 -3.88
N VAL A 12 7.75 -22.17 -3.99
CA VAL A 12 6.82 -22.36 -5.12
C VAL A 12 7.42 -21.78 -6.39
N ILE A 13 8.03 -20.60 -6.33
CA ILE A 13 8.76 -19.97 -7.45
C ILE A 13 9.81 -20.94 -8.01
N MET A 14 10.66 -21.47 -7.14
CA MET A 14 11.70 -22.43 -7.53
C MET A 14 11.13 -23.73 -8.10
N ARG A 15 10.04 -24.26 -7.54
CA ARG A 15 9.41 -25.50 -8.00
C ARG A 15 8.83 -25.39 -9.40
N HIS A 16 8.25 -24.23 -9.71
CA HIS A 16 7.50 -24.02 -10.97
C HIS A 16 8.30 -23.24 -12.01
N ASP A 17 9.56 -22.91 -11.71
CA ASP A 17 10.46 -22.18 -12.60
C ASP A 17 9.84 -20.89 -13.15
N VAL A 18 9.27 -20.05 -12.26
CA VAL A 18 8.54 -18.85 -12.64
C VAL A 18 9.37 -17.59 -12.32
N ALA A 19 9.64 -16.77 -13.34
CA ALA A 19 10.21 -15.44 -13.13
C ALA A 19 9.23 -14.56 -12.37
N VAL A 20 9.72 -13.78 -11.38
CA VAL A 20 8.89 -12.95 -10.51
C VAL A 20 9.39 -11.52 -10.49
N ILE A 21 8.47 -10.57 -10.49
CA ILE A 21 8.72 -9.16 -10.17
C ILE A 21 8.04 -8.88 -8.84
N GLU A 22 8.85 -8.62 -7.79
CA GLU A 22 8.38 -8.21 -6.47
C GLU A 22 8.29 -6.68 -6.43
N ASP A 23 7.06 -6.13 -6.49
CA ASP A 23 6.82 -4.70 -6.35
C ASP A 23 6.49 -4.37 -4.89
N ASP A 24 7.44 -3.73 -4.19
CA ASP A 24 7.32 -3.44 -2.76
C ASP A 24 7.58 -1.95 -2.44
N PRO A 25 6.62 -1.06 -2.72
CA PRO A 25 6.74 0.36 -2.45
C PRO A 25 6.65 0.73 -0.96
N TYR A 26 6.27 -0.21 -0.09
CA TYR A 26 6.00 0.04 1.33
C TYR A 26 7.04 -0.52 2.29
N TRP A 27 7.98 -1.33 1.83
CA TRP A 27 8.95 -2.02 2.68
C TRP A 27 9.72 -1.04 3.58
N LEU A 28 10.17 0.08 3.03
CA LEU A 28 10.91 1.12 3.76
C LEU A 28 10.08 1.77 4.87
N LEU A 29 8.74 1.78 4.80
CA LEU A 29 7.87 2.27 5.86
C LEU A 29 7.68 1.27 6.98
N ALA A 30 7.77 -0.01 6.71
CA ALA A 30 7.46 -1.06 7.69
C ALA A 30 8.45 -1.11 8.87
N GLY A 31 9.68 -0.65 8.66
CA GLY A 31 10.69 -0.52 9.72
C GLY A 31 11.38 -1.82 10.14
N ASP A 32 10.59 -2.84 10.43
CA ASP A 32 10.99 -4.17 10.89
C ASP A 32 10.51 -5.29 9.93
N ALA A 33 10.17 -4.93 8.70
CA ALA A 33 9.73 -5.89 7.71
C ALA A 33 10.81 -6.94 7.41
N ALA A 34 10.35 -8.18 7.26
CA ALA A 34 11.20 -9.25 6.78
C ALA A 34 11.84 -8.89 5.42
N PRO A 35 13.07 -9.36 5.12
CA PRO A 35 13.70 -9.13 3.83
C PRO A 35 12.80 -9.53 2.67
N PRO A 36 12.88 -8.85 1.51
CA PRO A 36 12.08 -9.19 0.35
C PRO A 36 12.35 -10.61 -0.16
N ILE A 37 11.42 -11.17 -0.94
CA ILE A 37 11.59 -12.51 -1.54
C ILE A 37 12.84 -12.54 -2.42
N ALA A 38 13.11 -11.46 -3.15
CA ALA A 38 14.31 -11.31 -3.97
C ALA A 38 15.61 -11.54 -3.17
N ALA A 39 15.64 -11.15 -1.88
CA ALA A 39 16.80 -11.36 -1.03
C ALA A 39 17.10 -12.86 -0.77
N LEU A 40 16.11 -13.74 -0.85
CA LEU A 40 16.30 -15.18 -0.70
C LEU A 40 17.05 -15.79 -1.89
N GLY A 41 16.95 -15.17 -3.07
CA GLY A 41 17.59 -15.61 -4.30
C GLY A 41 18.96 -14.99 -4.57
N LEU A 42 19.38 -13.96 -3.82
CA LEU A 42 20.62 -13.21 -4.11
C LEU A 42 21.91 -14.08 -4.05
N SER A 43 21.90 -15.16 -3.28
CA SER A 43 23.02 -16.07 -3.18
C SER A 43 22.99 -17.22 -4.21
N SER A 44 21.92 -17.33 -4.99
CA SER A 44 21.72 -18.39 -5.96
C SER A 44 21.99 -17.87 -7.37
N THR A 45 22.87 -18.58 -8.09
CA THR A 45 23.12 -18.34 -9.51
C THR A 45 22.26 -19.25 -10.40
N SER A 46 21.41 -20.07 -9.80
CA SER A 46 20.55 -21.02 -10.48
C SER A 46 19.09 -20.87 -10.02
N GLY A 47 18.16 -21.03 -10.96
CA GLY A 47 16.72 -20.91 -10.73
C GLY A 47 16.13 -19.66 -11.37
N PRO A 48 14.80 -19.51 -11.28
CA PRO A 48 14.08 -18.40 -11.91
C PRO A 48 14.44 -17.07 -11.28
N PRO A 49 14.55 -15.99 -12.08
CA PRO A 49 14.93 -14.68 -11.59
C PRO A 49 13.81 -14.06 -10.74
N VAL A 50 14.20 -13.43 -9.63
CA VAL A 50 13.32 -12.59 -8.82
C VAL A 50 13.83 -11.16 -8.87
N PHE A 51 13.17 -10.33 -9.64
CA PHE A 51 13.42 -8.89 -9.71
C PHE A 51 12.75 -8.18 -8.54
N TYR A 52 13.39 -7.15 -8.00
CA TYR A 52 12.80 -6.35 -6.93
C TYR A 52 12.65 -4.91 -7.37
N VAL A 53 11.45 -4.37 -7.25
CA VAL A 53 11.13 -2.98 -7.54
C VAL A 53 10.71 -2.28 -6.26
N SER A 54 11.34 -1.15 -5.96
CA SER A 54 10.93 -0.27 -4.86
C SER A 54 10.96 1.18 -5.28
N THR A 55 10.16 2.00 -4.63
CA THR A 55 10.01 3.42 -4.97
C THR A 55 10.02 4.30 -3.73
N LEU A 56 10.46 5.53 -3.88
CA LEU A 56 10.39 6.54 -2.83
C LEU A 56 9.03 7.24 -2.73
N SER A 57 8.10 6.91 -3.62
CA SER A 57 6.79 7.58 -3.71
C SER A 57 5.92 7.41 -2.46
N LYS A 58 6.08 6.32 -1.71
CA LYS A 58 5.28 6.03 -0.52
C LYS A 58 6.00 6.29 0.79
N CYS A 59 7.33 6.27 0.77
CA CYS A 59 8.17 6.45 1.96
C CYS A 59 8.78 7.86 2.09
N LEU A 60 8.79 8.64 0.99
CA LEU A 60 9.20 10.05 0.99
C LEU A 60 8.13 10.93 0.33
N ALA A 61 8.13 11.01 -1.00
CA ALA A 61 7.15 11.83 -1.71
C ALA A 61 6.85 11.27 -3.11
N PRO A 62 5.58 11.20 -3.52
CA PRO A 62 5.20 10.68 -4.84
C PRO A 62 5.72 11.55 -5.99
N GLY A 63 5.94 12.86 -5.77
CA GLY A 63 6.49 13.78 -6.76
C GLY A 63 7.93 13.51 -7.17
N LEU A 64 8.70 12.75 -6.40
CA LEU A 64 10.09 12.40 -6.72
C LEU A 64 10.20 11.52 -7.97
N ARG A 65 9.18 10.75 -8.30
CA ARG A 65 9.14 9.86 -9.48
C ARG A 65 10.40 9.00 -9.66
N THR A 66 11.00 8.59 -8.54
CA THR A 66 12.23 7.79 -8.49
C THR A 66 11.91 6.40 -7.96
N ALA A 67 12.38 5.39 -8.68
CA ALA A 67 12.26 3.98 -8.30
C ALA A 67 13.62 3.28 -8.50
N TYR A 68 13.78 2.15 -7.86
CA TYR A 68 14.94 1.28 -7.96
C TYR A 68 14.50 -0.08 -8.45
N LEU A 69 15.23 -0.60 -9.43
CA LEU A 69 15.11 -1.98 -9.89
C LEU A 69 16.37 -2.74 -9.51
N VAL A 70 16.22 -3.78 -8.72
CA VAL A 70 17.29 -4.73 -8.45
C VAL A 70 17.15 -5.91 -9.41
N VAL A 71 18.15 -6.08 -10.26
CA VAL A 71 18.25 -7.18 -11.21
C VAL A 71 19.04 -8.30 -10.56
N PRO A 72 18.55 -9.54 -10.55
CA PRO A 72 19.29 -10.66 -9.97
C PRO A 72 20.57 -10.94 -10.78
N PRO A 73 21.65 -11.46 -10.13
CA PRO A 73 22.94 -11.68 -10.80
C PRO A 73 22.91 -12.65 -11.98
N SER A 74 21.88 -13.49 -12.09
CA SER A 74 21.66 -14.41 -13.20
C SER A 74 21.25 -13.73 -14.50
N GLU A 75 20.79 -12.48 -14.44
CA GLU A 75 20.20 -11.77 -15.56
C GLU A 75 21.11 -10.68 -16.10
N PRO A 76 21.25 -10.53 -17.43
CA PRO A 76 22.00 -9.44 -18.04
C PRO A 76 21.25 -8.11 -17.85
N ILE A 77 21.98 -7.08 -17.40
CA ILE A 77 21.37 -5.77 -17.13
C ILE A 77 21.14 -4.94 -18.41
N GLU A 78 21.97 -5.14 -19.45
CA GLU A 78 21.98 -4.31 -20.66
C GLU A 78 20.63 -4.32 -21.40
N PRO A 79 19.99 -5.46 -21.67
CA PRO A 79 18.68 -5.49 -22.34
C PRO A 79 17.59 -4.77 -21.53
N ILE A 80 17.69 -4.80 -20.19
CA ILE A 80 16.74 -4.12 -19.30
C ILE A 80 16.95 -2.61 -19.39
N LEU A 81 18.20 -2.15 -19.39
CA LEU A 81 18.54 -0.72 -19.57
C LEU A 81 18.07 -0.21 -20.92
N ASP A 82 18.24 -0.99 -21.99
CA ASP A 82 17.81 -0.60 -23.33
C ASP A 82 16.27 -0.51 -23.42
N ALA A 83 15.57 -1.46 -22.80
CA ALA A 83 14.11 -1.40 -22.68
C ALA A 83 13.64 -0.17 -21.88
N LEU A 84 14.27 0.12 -20.74
CA LEU A 84 13.96 1.32 -19.96
C LEU A 84 14.23 2.62 -20.73
N ARG A 85 15.33 2.69 -21.46
CA ARG A 85 15.66 3.84 -22.32
C ARG A 85 14.64 4.04 -23.43
N SER A 86 14.20 2.96 -24.06
CA SER A 86 13.20 3.04 -25.13
C SER A 86 11.82 3.51 -24.63
N LEU A 87 11.46 3.23 -23.36
CA LEU A 87 10.18 3.63 -22.77
C LEU A 87 10.19 5.04 -22.18
N SER A 88 11.26 5.43 -21.47
CA SER A 88 11.29 6.65 -20.68
C SER A 88 12.56 7.49 -20.87
N LEU A 89 13.44 7.13 -21.80
CA LEU A 89 14.76 7.72 -22.05
C LEU A 89 15.67 7.66 -20.82
N MET A 90 15.34 8.47 -19.79
CA MET A 90 16.06 8.49 -18.52
C MET A 90 15.16 9.01 -17.41
N PRO A 91 15.45 8.71 -16.15
CA PRO A 91 14.78 9.35 -15.03
C PRO A 91 15.11 10.84 -14.97
N ALA A 92 14.25 11.63 -14.31
CA ALA A 92 14.50 13.07 -14.12
C ALA A 92 15.77 13.30 -13.28
N GLN A 93 16.85 13.75 -13.93
CA GLN A 93 18.18 13.86 -13.31
C GLN A 93 18.18 14.73 -12.04
N THR A 94 17.42 15.82 -12.03
CA THR A 94 17.29 16.70 -10.86
C THR A 94 16.73 15.93 -9.66
N MET A 95 15.71 15.10 -9.88
CA MET A 95 15.09 14.31 -8.79
C MET A 95 16.06 13.23 -8.29
N VAL A 96 16.73 12.53 -9.20
CA VAL A 96 17.72 11.52 -8.84
C VAL A 96 18.87 12.14 -8.04
N SER A 97 19.40 13.29 -8.48
CA SER A 97 20.49 14.00 -7.78
C SER A 97 20.05 14.46 -6.38
N SER A 98 18.85 15.03 -6.27
CA SER A 98 18.29 15.45 -4.97
C SER A 98 18.14 14.26 -4.02
N VAL A 99 17.56 13.15 -4.49
CA VAL A 99 17.40 11.93 -3.70
C VAL A 99 18.75 11.36 -3.27
N THR A 100 19.72 11.31 -4.19
CA THR A 100 21.07 10.83 -3.89
C THR A 100 21.72 11.66 -2.78
N HIS A 101 21.62 12.99 -2.89
CA HIS A 101 22.13 13.91 -1.87
C HIS A 101 21.46 13.67 -0.52
N TRP A 102 20.12 13.58 -0.46
CA TRP A 102 19.38 13.33 0.78
C TRP A 102 19.72 11.98 1.44
N ILE A 103 20.00 10.96 0.63
CA ILE A 103 20.43 9.66 1.15
C ILE A 103 21.85 9.79 1.76
N GLN A 104 22.77 10.45 1.07
CA GLN A 104 24.16 10.64 1.51
C GLN A 104 24.25 11.47 2.80
N GLU A 105 23.44 12.52 2.92
CA GLU A 105 23.39 13.41 4.09
C GLU A 105 22.55 12.83 5.26
N GLY A 106 21.87 11.69 5.05
CA GLY A 106 21.02 11.08 6.08
C GLY A 106 19.63 11.72 6.22
N ALA A 107 19.32 12.78 5.46
CA ALA A 107 18.04 13.47 5.53
C ALA A 107 16.87 12.57 5.11
N ALA A 108 17.07 11.71 4.10
CA ALA A 108 16.06 10.77 3.65
C ALA A 108 15.63 9.80 4.77
N GLN A 109 16.58 9.28 5.55
CA GLN A 109 16.32 8.38 6.67
C GLN A 109 15.52 9.07 7.78
N GLU A 110 15.88 10.33 8.09
CA GLU A 110 15.18 11.10 9.11
C GLU A 110 13.73 11.41 8.68
N TRP A 111 13.51 11.81 7.42
CA TRP A 111 12.16 12.03 6.90
C TRP A 111 11.33 10.75 6.87
N MET A 112 11.89 9.62 6.46
CA MET A 112 11.20 8.33 6.52
C MET A 112 10.81 7.96 7.95
N ARG A 113 11.66 8.27 8.94
CA ARG A 113 11.34 8.06 10.34
C ARG A 113 10.16 8.91 10.80
N GLN A 114 10.12 10.20 10.41
CA GLN A 114 9.01 11.10 10.72
C GLN A 114 7.71 10.67 10.04
N ILE A 115 7.75 10.30 8.77
CA ILE A 115 6.59 9.78 8.02
C ILE A 115 6.05 8.51 8.68
N ARG A 116 6.94 7.62 9.12
CA ARG A 116 6.54 6.41 9.84
C ARG A 116 5.86 6.74 11.17
N GLN A 117 6.38 7.71 11.92
CA GLN A 117 5.75 8.17 13.16
C GLN A 117 4.36 8.78 12.90
N ASP A 118 4.24 9.65 11.90
CA ASP A 118 2.96 10.25 11.52
C ASP A 118 1.95 9.17 11.08
N ALA A 119 2.37 8.22 10.24
CA ALA A 119 1.52 7.10 9.83
C ALA A 119 1.04 6.28 11.04
N GLY A 120 1.91 6.02 12.01
CA GLY A 120 1.54 5.33 13.25
C GLY A 120 0.53 6.11 14.10
N GLN A 121 0.63 7.43 14.16
CA GLN A 121 -0.35 8.28 14.83
C GLN A 121 -1.72 8.22 14.14
N ARG A 122 -1.73 8.31 12.80
CA ARG A 122 -2.95 8.21 11.97
C ARG A 122 -3.63 6.85 12.14
N GLN A 123 -2.88 5.77 12.22
CA GLN A 123 -3.42 4.44 12.51
C GLN A 123 -4.08 4.36 13.89
N LYS A 124 -3.48 4.97 14.92
CA LYS A 124 -4.07 5.04 16.27
C LYS A 124 -5.37 5.84 16.28
N ILE A 125 -5.42 6.98 15.59
CA ILE A 125 -6.64 7.78 15.44
C ILE A 125 -7.72 6.94 14.77
N ALA A 126 -7.41 6.27 13.68
CA ALA A 126 -8.36 5.43 12.96
C ALA A 126 -8.89 4.27 13.83
N ALA A 127 -8.00 3.59 14.56
CA ALA A 127 -8.36 2.49 15.46
C ALA A 127 -9.25 2.92 16.65
N SER A 128 -9.16 4.19 17.09
CA SER A 128 -9.99 4.71 18.17
C SER A 128 -11.38 5.16 17.74
N ILE A 129 -11.58 5.42 16.44
CA ILE A 129 -12.82 6.01 15.91
C ILE A 129 -13.66 5.02 15.12
N LEU A 130 -13.00 4.23 14.24
CA LEU A 130 -13.72 3.35 13.34
C LEU A 130 -14.32 2.14 14.08
N PRO A 131 -15.58 1.77 13.78
CA PRO A 131 -16.17 0.56 14.32
C PRO A 131 -15.50 -0.69 13.71
N GLY A 132 -15.52 -1.79 14.44
CA GLY A 132 -14.96 -3.06 14.00
C GLY A 132 -13.46 -3.20 14.27
N LYS A 133 -12.80 -4.07 13.52
CA LYS A 133 -11.35 -4.34 13.64
C LYS A 133 -10.70 -4.16 12.27
N PRO A 134 -10.27 -2.95 11.91
CA PRO A 134 -9.57 -2.72 10.64
C PRO A 134 -8.30 -3.58 10.55
N ILE A 135 -8.06 -4.16 9.38
CA ILE A 135 -6.81 -4.84 9.08
C ILE A 135 -5.83 -3.79 8.55
N ALA A 136 -4.74 -3.59 9.26
CA ALA A 136 -3.73 -2.60 8.90
C ALA A 136 -2.34 -2.98 9.42
N HIS A 137 -1.31 -2.43 8.79
CA HIS A 137 0.04 -2.41 9.36
C HIS A 137 0.16 -1.21 10.33
N PRO A 138 0.90 -1.32 11.46
CA PRO A 138 1.03 -0.21 12.43
C PRO A 138 1.50 1.11 11.84
N TYR A 139 2.29 1.07 10.76
CA TYR A 139 2.79 2.23 10.01
C TYR A 139 2.23 2.30 8.58
N GLY A 140 1.12 1.60 8.32
CA GLY A 140 0.49 1.58 7.01
C GLY A 140 -0.21 2.91 6.68
N LEU A 141 -0.17 3.30 5.41
CA LEU A 141 -0.89 4.47 4.91
C LEU A 141 -2.37 4.19 4.60
N HIS A 142 -2.76 2.92 4.72
CA HIS A 142 -4.11 2.44 4.43
C HIS A 142 -4.55 1.47 5.51
N LEU A 143 -5.86 1.31 5.61
CA LEU A 143 -6.48 0.23 6.34
C LEU A 143 -7.56 -0.43 5.49
N TRP A 144 -7.86 -1.67 5.81
CA TRP A 144 -8.90 -2.46 5.21
C TRP A 144 -9.97 -2.73 6.26
N LEU A 145 -11.22 -2.36 5.95
CA LEU A 145 -12.35 -2.55 6.84
C LEU A 145 -13.35 -3.49 6.18
N GLU A 146 -13.52 -4.66 6.77
CA GLU A 146 -14.59 -5.59 6.38
C GLU A 146 -15.93 -5.03 6.84
N LEU A 147 -16.91 -5.09 5.94
CA LEU A 147 -18.26 -4.61 6.21
C LEU A 147 -19.16 -5.76 6.67
N SER A 148 -20.15 -5.43 7.49
CA SER A 148 -21.21 -6.39 7.82
C SER A 148 -21.89 -6.88 6.53
N PRO A 149 -22.22 -8.19 6.41
CA PRO A 149 -22.96 -8.71 5.24
C PRO A 149 -24.31 -8.05 4.99
N LYS A 150 -24.82 -7.30 5.96
CA LYS A 150 -26.06 -6.53 5.85
C LYS A 150 -25.87 -5.16 5.21
N LEU A 151 -24.62 -4.69 5.11
CA LEU A 151 -24.27 -3.39 4.54
C LEU A 151 -24.09 -3.49 3.04
N ASP A 152 -24.85 -2.65 2.31
CA ASP A 152 -24.60 -2.41 0.90
C ASP A 152 -23.39 -1.49 0.75
N GLN A 153 -22.26 -2.06 0.31
CA GLN A 153 -21.01 -1.31 0.16
C GLN A 153 -21.10 -0.18 -0.87
N TYR A 154 -21.91 -0.35 -1.93
CA TYR A 154 -22.04 0.68 -2.98
C TYR A 154 -22.80 1.90 -2.45
N ARG A 155 -23.89 1.65 -1.73
CA ARG A 155 -24.65 2.70 -1.07
C ARG A 155 -23.84 3.43 -0.02
N LEU A 156 -23.03 2.68 0.76
CA LEU A 156 -22.14 3.26 1.74
C LEU A 156 -21.10 4.18 1.07
N ILE A 157 -20.46 3.72 0.00
CA ILE A 157 -19.48 4.51 -0.76
C ILE A 157 -20.12 5.77 -1.35
N GLN A 158 -21.31 5.65 -1.93
CA GLN A 158 -22.05 6.79 -2.46
C GLN A 158 -22.34 7.82 -1.36
N THR A 159 -22.86 7.37 -0.21
CA THR A 159 -23.13 8.27 0.93
C THR A 159 -21.87 8.95 1.44
N ALA A 160 -20.75 8.21 1.49
CA ALA A 160 -19.45 8.77 1.86
C ALA A 160 -18.99 9.85 0.88
N GLN A 161 -19.13 9.61 -0.43
CA GLN A 161 -18.78 10.57 -1.49
C GLN A 161 -19.64 11.84 -1.42
N GLU A 162 -20.94 11.72 -1.16
CA GLU A 162 -21.86 12.85 -0.96
C GLU A 162 -21.46 13.73 0.23
N GLN A 163 -20.78 13.14 1.23
CA GLN A 163 -20.21 13.86 2.37
C GLN A 163 -18.74 14.29 2.18
N GLY A 164 -18.22 14.17 0.97
CA GLY A 164 -16.84 14.56 0.62
C GLY A 164 -15.77 13.58 1.08
N LEU A 165 -16.12 12.32 1.38
CA LEU A 165 -15.18 11.28 1.78
C LEU A 165 -14.89 10.33 0.62
N GLY A 166 -13.61 10.11 0.31
CA GLY A 166 -13.16 9.13 -0.67
C GLY A 166 -12.76 7.82 0.00
N VAL A 167 -13.53 6.76 -0.25
CA VAL A 167 -13.17 5.39 0.13
C VAL A 167 -13.15 4.50 -1.12
N THR A 168 -12.36 3.42 -1.10
CA THR A 168 -12.20 2.53 -2.27
C THR A 168 -12.90 1.21 -1.98
N SER A 169 -13.78 0.77 -2.89
CA SER A 169 -14.43 -0.55 -2.85
C SER A 169 -13.40 -1.68 -2.93
N SER A 170 -13.69 -2.81 -2.29
CA SER A 170 -12.94 -4.05 -2.43
C SER A 170 -12.94 -4.61 -3.85
N ASP A 171 -13.96 -4.32 -4.66
CA ASP A 171 -14.08 -4.80 -6.04
C ASP A 171 -12.90 -4.39 -6.92
N VAL A 172 -12.33 -3.21 -6.68
CA VAL A 172 -11.15 -2.71 -7.42
C VAL A 172 -9.94 -3.64 -7.28
N PHE A 173 -9.92 -4.46 -6.23
CA PHE A 173 -8.84 -5.40 -5.92
C PHE A 173 -9.21 -6.87 -6.20
N CYS A 174 -10.43 -7.11 -6.66
CA CYS A 174 -10.95 -8.45 -6.88
C CYS A 174 -11.01 -8.75 -8.39
N PRO A 175 -10.30 -9.77 -8.88
CA PRO A 175 -10.35 -10.15 -10.30
C PRO A 175 -11.59 -10.99 -10.66
N TYR A 176 -12.40 -11.36 -9.67
CA TYR A 176 -13.59 -12.20 -9.81
C TYR A 176 -14.87 -11.42 -9.50
N GLU A 177 -16.02 -11.93 -9.97
CA GLU A 177 -17.32 -11.29 -9.79
C GLU A 177 -17.77 -11.16 -8.31
N SER A 178 -17.29 -12.03 -7.43
CA SER A 178 -17.60 -11.96 -5.99
C SER A 178 -16.48 -11.30 -5.21
N SER A 179 -16.71 -10.09 -4.75
CA SER A 179 -15.81 -9.37 -3.85
C SER A 179 -16.22 -9.57 -2.38
N PRO A 180 -15.29 -9.69 -1.44
CA PRO A 180 -15.62 -9.57 -0.04
C PRO A 180 -16.15 -8.16 0.23
N GLY A 181 -17.29 -8.02 0.90
CA GLY A 181 -17.84 -6.71 1.27
C GLY A 181 -16.89 -5.95 2.19
N ALA A 182 -16.04 -5.09 1.61
CA ALA A 182 -15.03 -4.35 2.35
C ALA A 182 -14.68 -3.02 1.66
N ILE A 183 -14.08 -2.11 2.42
CA ILE A 183 -13.55 -0.85 1.90
C ILE A 183 -12.09 -0.65 2.32
N ARG A 184 -11.30 -0.05 1.41
CA ARG A 184 -9.99 0.46 1.73
C ARG A 184 -10.09 1.95 2.05
N ILE A 185 -9.50 2.35 3.18
CA ILE A 185 -9.45 3.74 3.64
C ILE A 185 -8.00 4.21 3.58
N ALA A 186 -7.74 5.33 2.89
CA ALA A 186 -6.42 5.95 2.84
C ALA A 186 -6.31 7.02 3.93
N LEU A 187 -5.33 6.88 4.82
CA LEU A 187 -5.13 7.81 5.94
C LEU A 187 -4.26 9.01 5.59
N GLY A 188 -3.54 8.95 4.46
CA GLY A 188 -2.65 10.02 4.01
C GLY A 188 -3.35 11.17 3.26
N GLY A 189 -4.65 11.07 2.98
CA GLY A 189 -5.39 12.09 2.22
C GLY A 189 -5.68 13.38 3.01
N ALA A 190 -5.80 13.29 4.33
CA ALA A 190 -6.03 14.46 5.19
C ALA A 190 -4.71 15.19 5.47
N PRO A 191 -4.67 16.54 5.38
CA PRO A 191 -3.46 17.34 5.56
C PRO A 191 -2.91 17.31 7.00
N ASP A 192 -3.77 17.09 7.98
CA ASP A 192 -3.43 17.04 9.41
C ASP A 192 -4.30 16.03 10.17
N HIS A 193 -3.93 15.76 11.43
CA HIS A 193 -4.62 14.81 12.30
C HIS A 193 -6.04 15.26 12.67
N ALA A 194 -6.28 16.54 12.84
CA ALA A 194 -7.61 17.05 13.20
C ALA A 194 -8.62 16.83 12.06
N ARG A 195 -8.21 17.13 10.83
CA ARG A 195 -9.05 16.86 9.65
C ARG A 195 -9.23 15.36 9.39
N LEU A 196 -8.20 14.56 9.65
CA LEU A 196 -8.32 13.10 9.60
C LEU A 196 -9.37 12.60 10.60
N GLN A 197 -9.29 13.08 11.84
CA GLN A 197 -10.24 12.72 12.89
C GLN A 197 -11.69 13.05 12.47
N VAL A 198 -11.95 14.27 12.02
CA VAL A 198 -13.28 14.68 11.57
C VAL A 198 -13.78 13.82 10.39
N ALA A 199 -12.91 13.47 9.44
CA ALA A 199 -13.26 12.62 8.33
C ALA A 199 -13.61 11.19 8.77
N LEU A 200 -12.85 10.64 9.72
CA LEU A 200 -13.09 9.30 10.27
C LEU A 200 -14.35 9.26 11.16
N GLU A 201 -14.64 10.28 11.92
CA GLU A 201 -15.88 10.41 12.71
C GLU A 201 -17.11 10.42 11.79
N LYS A 202 -17.09 11.19 10.70
CA LYS A 202 -18.15 11.15 9.68
C LYS A 202 -18.32 9.77 9.07
N LEU A 203 -17.20 9.10 8.74
CA LEU A 203 -17.26 7.75 8.18
C LEU A 203 -17.83 6.76 9.19
N ALA A 204 -17.46 6.85 10.46
CA ALA A 204 -18.00 6.02 11.53
C ALA A 204 -19.52 6.20 11.69
N ASP A 205 -20.01 7.45 11.62
CA ASP A 205 -21.44 7.73 11.68
C ASP A 205 -22.21 7.12 10.49
N ILE A 206 -21.64 7.16 9.29
CA ILE A 206 -22.22 6.52 8.10
C ILE A 206 -22.29 5.00 8.31
N LEU A 207 -21.21 4.38 8.77
CA LEU A 207 -21.13 2.95 9.02
C LEU A 207 -22.16 2.48 10.07
N LEU A 208 -22.26 3.22 11.18
CA LEU A 208 -23.20 2.93 12.26
C LEU A 208 -24.67 3.17 11.86
N SER A 209 -24.92 4.16 11.01
CA SER A 209 -26.27 4.47 10.51
C SER A 209 -26.74 3.44 9.49
N ALA A 210 -25.84 2.96 8.64
CA ALA A 210 -26.15 1.98 7.61
C ALA A 210 -26.37 0.57 8.21
N ASP A 211 -25.82 0.24 9.38
CA ASP A 211 -26.03 -1.04 10.06
C ASP A 211 -27.37 -1.09 10.83
N LYS A 212 -28.07 0.04 10.99
CA LYS A 212 -29.39 0.05 11.62
C LYS A 212 -30.44 -0.53 10.68
N PRO A 213 -31.34 -1.44 11.16
CA PRO A 213 -32.40 -1.96 10.32
C PRO A 213 -33.27 -0.80 9.82
N GLN A 214 -33.40 -0.65 8.50
CA GLN A 214 -34.32 0.31 7.93
C GLN A 214 -35.73 -0.04 8.41
N ARG A 215 -36.36 0.85 9.19
CA ARG A 215 -37.80 0.81 9.38
C ARG A 215 -38.41 1.12 7.98
N ILE A 216 -38.87 0.06 7.31
CA ILE A 216 -39.74 0.24 6.13
C ILE A 216 -40.94 0.99 6.68
N ALA A 217 -41.05 2.26 6.34
CA ALA A 217 -42.31 2.99 6.57
C ALA A 217 -43.36 2.22 5.76
N ALA A 218 -44.29 1.60 6.47
CA ALA A 218 -45.41 0.98 5.82
C ALA A 218 -46.15 2.06 5.00
N ILE A 219 -46.13 1.90 3.68
CA ILE A 219 -47.01 2.69 2.80
C ILE A 219 -48.40 2.17 3.09
N VAL A 220 -49.17 2.96 3.84
CA VAL A 220 -50.60 2.76 4.03
C VAL A 220 -51.33 3.37 2.82
#